data_a81c963689879e7797938d92df1b14a2
#
_entry.id   a81c963689879e7797938d92df1b14a2
#
_cell.length_a   1.000
_cell.length_b   1.000
_cell.length_c   1.000
_cell.angle_alpha   90.00
_cell.angle_beta   90.00
_cell.angle_gamma   90.00
#
_symmetry.space_group_name_H-M   'P 1'
#
loop_
_entity.id
_entity.type
_entity.pdbx_description
1 polymer ?
#
loop_
_entity_poly.entity_id
_entity_poly.type
_entity_poly.pdbx_seq_one_letter_code
_entity_poly.pdbx_strand_id
1 'polypeptide(L)'
;MKKVGILVGREKTFPEALIRNINERGRGEVTADYIKLGGIRHDAPPGYDLVIDRISHEVPFYRATLKRMALEGTIIINNPFWWSADDKFFNYSLAPKLGVAVPKTVLLPQKDYMSGISSESLRNLEFPLDWQGIVDYVGFPSFLKPFDGGGWKNVSKVNSLEELWKEYDQTGTLCMTLQEGIDFDQFVRCYCVGQEEVMIMAYDPRKAYLSGEQYIHNPDYLSPELADRVRKDVRTLCSALGYDLNTVEFAIKDGVPYAIDFMNPAPDAELASVGEFYHNWITSAVTNLVFKRLGEEREAPRYRWDALLNPEPTRTFAVASQVEQQSRTVVPGPVENSMAAAASAPISSEVSSVNSESSVEATKPSARKPRKNGKTSSPRSKTT
;
A
#
# COMPACT_ATOMS: atom_id res chain seq x y z
N MET A 1 -9.45 -20.26 23.83
CA MET A 1 -10.21 -19.02 23.57
C MET A 1 -9.35 -18.15 22.63
N LYS A 2 -9.85 -17.84 21.44
CA LYS A 2 -9.17 -16.99 20.45
C LYS A 2 -9.63 -15.55 20.57
N LYS A 3 -8.71 -14.60 20.44
CA LYS A 3 -9.00 -13.17 20.56
C LYS A 3 -8.84 -12.45 19.23
N VAL A 4 -9.88 -11.74 18.81
CA VAL A 4 -9.88 -10.90 17.60
C VAL A 4 -9.87 -9.43 18.01
N GLY A 5 -8.90 -8.68 17.53
CA GLY A 5 -8.81 -7.26 17.78
C GLY A 5 -9.33 -6.45 16.59
N ILE A 6 -10.11 -5.40 16.85
CA ILE A 6 -10.54 -4.46 15.81
C ILE A 6 -9.84 -3.13 16.02
N LEU A 7 -8.96 -2.76 15.09
CA LEU A 7 -8.23 -1.50 15.10
C LEU A 7 -8.92 -0.52 14.16
N VAL A 8 -9.62 0.46 14.72
CA VAL A 8 -10.51 1.35 13.95
C VAL A 8 -10.08 2.82 13.97
N GLY A 9 -10.50 3.55 12.95
CA GLY A 9 -10.42 5.00 12.87
C GLY A 9 -11.75 5.67 13.22
N ARG A 10 -12.40 6.26 12.21
CA ARG A 10 -13.63 7.06 12.38
C ARG A 10 -14.91 6.25 12.23
N GLU A 11 -14.81 5.02 11.80
CA GLU A 11 -15.92 4.11 11.56
C GLU A 11 -16.66 3.76 12.85
N LYS A 12 -17.96 3.51 12.76
CA LYS A 12 -18.83 3.18 13.89
C LYS A 12 -19.67 1.94 13.63
N THR A 13 -20.53 1.97 12.60
CA THR A 13 -21.55 0.95 12.38
C THR A 13 -20.95 -0.38 11.95
N PHE A 14 -19.96 -0.36 11.07
CA PHE A 14 -19.30 -1.58 10.60
C PHE A 14 -18.51 -2.30 11.71
N PRO A 15 -17.61 -1.65 12.47
CA PRO A 15 -16.88 -2.31 13.54
C PRO A 15 -17.80 -2.86 14.64
N GLU A 16 -18.85 -2.12 15.01
CA GLU A 16 -19.83 -2.56 16.02
C GLU A 16 -20.58 -3.82 15.57
N ALA A 17 -21.06 -3.83 14.32
CA ALA A 17 -21.72 -4.99 13.73
C ALA A 17 -20.79 -6.20 13.65
N LEU A 18 -19.53 -5.98 13.27
CA LEU A 18 -18.52 -7.03 13.16
C LEU A 18 -18.19 -7.65 14.54
N ILE A 19 -17.96 -6.83 15.56
CA ILE A 19 -17.72 -7.29 16.94
C ILE A 19 -18.90 -8.13 17.43
N ARG A 20 -20.12 -7.63 17.24
CA ARG A 20 -21.34 -8.35 17.63
C ARG A 20 -21.41 -9.71 16.94
N ASN A 21 -21.29 -9.76 15.61
CA ASN A 21 -21.40 -10.99 14.84
C ASN A 21 -20.33 -12.03 15.21
N ILE A 22 -19.08 -11.58 15.43
CA ILE A 22 -18.00 -12.47 15.86
C ILE A 22 -18.30 -13.04 17.25
N ASN A 23 -18.72 -12.21 18.21
CA ASN A 23 -19.01 -12.66 19.57
C ASN A 23 -20.21 -13.60 19.65
N GLU A 24 -21.28 -13.32 18.91
CA GLU A 24 -22.48 -14.18 18.84
C GLU A 24 -22.11 -15.55 18.24
N ARG A 25 -21.41 -15.59 17.14
CA ARG A 25 -20.98 -16.82 16.48
C ARG A 25 -19.91 -17.57 17.27
N GLY A 26 -19.00 -16.83 17.92
CA GLY A 26 -17.86 -17.38 18.66
C GLY A 26 -18.24 -18.05 19.98
N ARG A 27 -19.42 -17.75 20.54
CA ARG A 27 -19.98 -18.35 21.77
C ARG A 27 -18.96 -18.46 22.92
N GLY A 28 -18.05 -17.47 23.03
CA GLY A 28 -17.01 -17.42 24.05
C GLY A 28 -15.71 -18.16 23.68
N GLU A 29 -15.69 -19.00 22.66
CA GLU A 29 -14.46 -19.62 22.16
C GLU A 29 -13.64 -18.66 21.30
N VAL A 30 -14.32 -17.77 20.56
CA VAL A 30 -13.76 -16.64 19.83
C VAL A 30 -14.41 -15.36 20.33
N THR A 31 -13.60 -14.39 20.73
CA THR A 31 -14.08 -13.09 21.21
C THR A 31 -13.46 -11.95 20.41
N ALA A 32 -14.24 -10.89 20.16
CA ALA A 32 -13.80 -9.69 19.48
C ALA A 32 -14.01 -8.45 20.35
N ASP A 33 -13.05 -7.55 20.33
CA ASP A 33 -13.13 -6.24 20.98
C ASP A 33 -12.30 -5.17 20.24
N TYR A 34 -12.46 -3.91 20.65
CA TYR A 34 -11.61 -2.82 20.17
C TYR A 34 -10.21 -2.91 20.80
N ILE A 35 -9.19 -2.84 19.97
CA ILE A 35 -7.81 -2.79 20.44
C ILE A 35 -7.53 -1.45 21.13
N LYS A 36 -6.87 -1.52 22.29
CA LYS A 36 -6.31 -0.38 22.99
C LYS A 36 -4.78 -0.50 23.01
N LEU A 37 -4.10 0.45 22.41
CA LEU A 37 -2.65 0.47 22.26
C LEU A 37 -2.06 1.69 22.96
N GLY A 38 -1.03 1.48 23.79
CA GLY A 38 -0.20 2.51 24.40
C GLY A 38 1.24 2.38 23.93
N GLY A 39 2.21 2.72 24.78
CA GLY A 39 3.62 2.45 24.49
C GLY A 39 3.86 0.93 24.40
N ILE A 40 4.44 0.45 23.30
CA ILE A 40 4.63 -0.96 23.01
C ILE A 40 6.10 -1.33 23.15
N ARG A 41 6.41 -2.29 24.02
CA ARG A 41 7.73 -2.91 24.10
C ARG A 41 7.91 -3.87 22.93
N HIS A 42 9.11 -3.94 22.36
CA HIS A 42 9.40 -4.82 21.22
C HIS A 42 9.25 -6.31 21.57
N ASP A 43 9.41 -6.68 22.84
CA ASP A 43 9.32 -8.04 23.38
C ASP A 43 7.96 -8.37 24.05
N ALA A 44 6.98 -7.46 23.97
CA ALA A 44 5.67 -7.70 24.57
C ALA A 44 4.90 -8.78 23.79
N PRO A 45 4.07 -9.63 24.44
CA PRO A 45 3.23 -10.58 23.71
C PRO A 45 2.20 -9.85 22.82
N PRO A 46 1.78 -10.42 21.69
CA PRO A 46 0.88 -9.77 20.75
C PRO A 46 -0.53 -9.53 21.31
N GLY A 47 -1.02 -10.39 22.19
CA GLY A 47 -2.30 -10.25 22.88
C GLY A 47 -3.55 -10.64 22.07
N TYR A 48 -3.43 -10.77 20.74
CA TYR A 48 -4.50 -11.14 19.81
C TYR A 48 -4.04 -12.23 18.86
N ASP A 49 -4.95 -13.15 18.50
CA ASP A 49 -4.72 -14.19 17.47
C ASP A 49 -4.94 -13.63 16.07
N LEU A 50 -5.90 -12.70 15.92
CA LEU A 50 -6.20 -12.03 14.67
C LEU A 50 -6.52 -10.56 14.92
N VAL A 51 -6.09 -9.69 14.02
CA VAL A 51 -6.44 -8.26 14.03
C VAL A 51 -7.01 -7.85 12.69
N ILE A 52 -8.14 -7.14 12.72
CA ILE A 52 -8.67 -6.43 11.56
C ILE A 52 -8.24 -4.97 11.65
N ASP A 53 -7.44 -4.57 10.67
CA ASP A 53 -6.89 -3.22 10.57
C ASP A 53 -7.74 -2.32 9.68
N ARG A 54 -8.18 -1.19 10.25
CA ARG A 54 -9.01 -0.21 9.55
C ARG A 54 -8.40 1.20 9.54
N ILE A 55 -7.15 1.38 10.02
CA ILE A 55 -6.60 2.73 10.22
C ILE A 55 -5.08 2.83 10.10
N SER A 56 -4.33 1.73 10.14
CA SER A 56 -2.87 1.82 10.23
C SER A 56 -2.22 2.42 8.98
N HIS A 57 -2.92 2.46 7.85
CA HIS A 57 -2.47 3.16 6.65
C HIS A 57 -2.33 4.67 6.86
N GLU A 58 -3.10 5.27 7.78
CA GLU A 58 -2.99 6.68 8.16
C GLU A 58 -2.06 6.91 9.36
N VAL A 59 -1.85 5.89 10.23
CA VAL A 59 -1.18 6.05 11.53
C VAL A 59 0.06 5.17 11.64
N PRO A 60 1.28 5.73 11.45
CA PRO A 60 2.52 4.97 11.48
C PRO A 60 2.75 4.18 12.77
N PHE A 61 2.32 4.71 13.94
CA PHE A 61 2.40 3.99 15.21
C PHE A 61 1.64 2.65 15.18
N TYR A 62 0.42 2.66 14.65
CA TYR A 62 -0.37 1.44 14.51
C TYR A 62 0.24 0.47 13.51
N ARG A 63 0.71 0.97 12.36
CA ARG A 63 1.39 0.15 11.36
C ARG A 63 2.63 -0.56 11.91
N ALA A 64 3.48 0.16 12.64
CA ALA A 64 4.65 -0.42 13.30
C ALA A 64 4.27 -1.50 14.30
N THR A 65 3.22 -1.26 15.10
CA THR A 65 2.69 -2.23 16.05
C THR A 65 2.17 -3.49 15.37
N LEU A 66 1.38 -3.33 14.29
CA LEU A 66 0.83 -4.47 13.54
C LEU A 66 1.93 -5.30 12.86
N LYS A 67 2.98 -4.66 12.31
CA LYS A 67 4.14 -5.37 11.76
C LYS A 67 4.83 -6.24 12.81
N ARG A 68 4.98 -5.71 14.03
CA ARG A 68 5.52 -6.48 15.15
C ARG A 68 4.59 -7.64 15.56
N MET A 69 3.27 -7.39 15.66
CA MET A 69 2.30 -8.45 15.99
C MET A 69 2.30 -9.57 14.92
N ALA A 70 2.42 -9.22 13.64
CA ALA A 70 2.54 -10.18 12.55
C ALA A 70 3.82 -11.03 12.66
N LEU A 71 4.94 -10.46 13.13
CA LEU A 71 6.18 -11.19 13.40
C LEU A 71 6.00 -12.26 14.50
N GLU A 72 5.13 -11.99 15.48
CA GLU A 72 4.79 -12.92 16.56
C GLU A 72 3.64 -13.91 16.20
N GLY A 73 3.25 -13.94 14.93
CA GLY A 73 2.26 -14.89 14.41
C GLY A 73 0.80 -14.43 14.47
N THR A 74 0.50 -13.19 14.90
CA THR A 74 -0.85 -12.64 14.79
C THR A 74 -1.25 -12.51 13.31
N ILE A 75 -2.43 -12.99 12.95
CA ILE A 75 -3.01 -12.81 11.62
C ILE A 75 -3.51 -11.37 11.50
N ILE A 76 -2.99 -10.61 10.55
CA ILE A 76 -3.41 -9.22 10.30
C ILE A 76 -4.16 -9.12 8.98
N ILE A 77 -5.38 -8.63 9.00
CA ILE A 77 -6.21 -8.33 7.83
C ILE A 77 -6.30 -6.79 7.69
N ASN A 78 -5.66 -6.15 6.71
CA ASN A 78 -4.72 -6.66 5.72
C ASN A 78 -3.31 -6.75 6.30
N ASN A 79 -2.49 -7.68 5.78
CA ASN A 79 -1.11 -7.81 6.22
C ASN A 79 -0.30 -6.54 5.91
N PRO A 80 0.29 -5.87 6.94
CA PRO A 80 0.92 -4.57 6.78
C PRO A 80 2.23 -4.60 5.97
N PHE A 81 2.80 -5.78 5.72
CA PHE A 81 3.98 -5.92 4.86
C PHE A 81 3.64 -5.91 3.38
N TRP A 82 2.40 -6.27 3.00
CA TRP A 82 1.95 -6.31 1.62
C TRP A 82 1.41 -4.96 1.19
N TRP A 83 0.34 -4.46 1.80
CA TRP A 83 -0.27 -3.21 1.38
C TRP A 83 0.63 -1.98 1.56
N SER A 84 1.62 -2.03 2.46
CA SER A 84 2.53 -0.91 2.69
C SER A 84 3.63 -0.77 1.63
N ALA A 85 3.73 -1.73 0.72
CA ALA A 85 4.71 -1.73 -0.36
C ALA A 85 4.12 -1.24 -1.70
N ASP A 86 2.82 -1.01 -1.74
CA ASP A 86 2.14 -0.60 -2.95
C ASP A 86 2.09 0.92 -3.11
N ASP A 87 2.12 1.34 -4.35
CA ASP A 87 1.82 2.67 -4.82
C ASP A 87 1.00 2.58 -6.11
N LYS A 88 0.30 3.64 -6.45
CA LYS A 88 -0.58 3.63 -7.62
C LYS A 88 0.17 3.37 -8.91
N PHE A 89 1.38 3.90 -9.07
CA PHE A 89 2.14 3.74 -10.31
C PHE A 89 2.68 2.32 -10.49
N PHE A 90 3.19 1.71 -9.40
CA PHE A 90 3.57 0.29 -9.41
C PHE A 90 2.36 -0.59 -9.76
N ASN A 91 1.21 -0.34 -9.14
CA ASN A 91 0.01 -1.11 -9.37
C ASN A 91 -0.49 -1.02 -10.82
N TYR A 92 -0.47 0.19 -11.42
CA TYR A 92 -0.79 0.36 -12.86
C TYR A 92 0.26 -0.28 -13.78
N SER A 93 1.49 -0.45 -13.33
CA SER A 93 2.53 -1.17 -14.07
C SER A 93 2.38 -2.70 -13.96
N LEU A 94 1.89 -3.19 -12.82
CA LEU A 94 1.67 -4.61 -12.54
C LEU A 94 0.41 -5.15 -13.22
N ALA A 95 -0.72 -4.44 -13.11
CA ALA A 95 -2.02 -4.92 -13.57
C ALA A 95 -2.06 -5.39 -15.03
N PRO A 96 -1.46 -4.68 -16.03
CA PRO A 96 -1.41 -5.16 -17.40
C PRO A 96 -0.64 -6.47 -17.57
N LYS A 97 0.40 -6.70 -16.75
CA LYS A 97 1.16 -7.94 -16.76
C LYS A 97 0.35 -9.12 -16.23
N LEU A 98 -0.69 -8.84 -15.45
CA LEU A 98 -1.67 -9.81 -14.94
C LEU A 98 -2.89 -9.96 -15.87
N GLY A 99 -2.93 -9.23 -16.99
CA GLY A 99 -4.03 -9.24 -17.95
C GLY A 99 -5.23 -8.38 -17.56
N VAL A 100 -5.05 -7.46 -16.58
CA VAL A 100 -6.09 -6.51 -16.16
C VAL A 100 -5.85 -5.16 -16.83
N ALA A 101 -6.88 -4.62 -17.50
CA ALA A 101 -6.77 -3.33 -18.16
C ALA A 101 -6.74 -2.18 -17.16
N VAL A 102 -5.90 -1.17 -17.43
CA VAL A 102 -5.78 0.07 -16.66
C VAL A 102 -5.69 1.26 -17.62
N PRO A 103 -6.08 2.47 -17.19
CA PRO A 103 -5.86 3.68 -17.99
C PRO A 103 -4.36 3.95 -18.18
N LYS A 104 -4.00 4.60 -19.29
CA LYS A 104 -2.63 5.09 -19.49
C LYS A 104 -2.24 6.03 -18.36
N THR A 105 -1.06 5.84 -17.80
CA THR A 105 -0.62 6.57 -16.62
C THR A 105 0.86 6.93 -16.73
N VAL A 106 1.21 8.17 -16.36
CA VAL A 106 2.59 8.67 -16.27
C VAL A 106 2.85 9.12 -14.84
N LEU A 107 4.01 8.76 -14.30
CA LEU A 107 4.50 9.27 -13.02
C LEU A 107 5.18 10.62 -13.24
N LEU A 108 4.80 11.63 -12.47
CA LEU A 108 5.38 12.96 -12.48
C LEU A 108 6.15 13.22 -11.19
N PRO A 109 7.37 13.76 -11.25
CA PRO A 109 8.13 14.10 -10.05
C PRO A 109 7.42 15.21 -9.27
N GLN A 110 7.84 15.44 -8.03
CA GLN A 110 7.40 16.59 -7.25
C GLN A 110 7.80 17.91 -7.92
N LYS A 111 6.95 18.93 -7.83
CA LYS A 111 7.21 20.28 -8.36
C LYS A 111 8.28 21.03 -7.52
N ASP A 112 8.15 20.96 -6.19
CA ASP A 112 9.02 21.65 -5.24
C ASP A 112 9.98 20.67 -4.57
N TYR A 113 11.09 21.20 -4.06
CA TYR A 113 12.03 20.39 -3.27
C TYR A 113 11.46 20.08 -1.88
N MET A 114 11.53 18.81 -1.51
CA MET A 114 11.26 18.41 -0.13
C MET A 114 12.33 18.98 0.80
N SER A 115 11.99 19.18 2.09
CA SER A 115 12.94 19.62 3.09
C SER A 115 14.19 18.73 3.13
N GLY A 116 15.35 19.35 3.04
CA GLY A 116 16.65 18.66 3.01
C GLY A 116 17.05 18.09 1.65
N ILE A 117 16.24 18.27 0.60
CA ILE A 117 16.52 17.89 -0.78
C ILE A 117 16.87 19.13 -1.60
N SER A 118 17.89 19.06 -2.44
CA SER A 118 18.32 20.13 -3.35
C SER A 118 18.44 19.59 -4.78
N SER A 119 18.76 20.46 -5.73
CA SER A 119 19.05 20.07 -7.10
C SER A 119 20.17 19.02 -7.19
N GLU A 120 21.13 19.07 -6.28
CA GLU A 120 22.23 18.08 -6.21
C GLU A 120 21.72 16.68 -5.85
N SER A 121 20.65 16.59 -5.05
CA SER A 121 20.01 15.33 -4.70
C SER A 121 19.21 14.74 -5.87
N LEU A 122 18.84 15.56 -6.85
CA LEU A 122 17.99 15.20 -8.01
C LEU A 122 18.77 15.16 -9.32
N ARG A 123 20.08 14.90 -9.28
CA ARG A 123 20.95 14.83 -10.47
C ARG A 123 20.52 13.80 -11.53
N ASN A 124 19.70 12.83 -11.13
CA ASN A 124 19.16 11.80 -12.02
C ASN A 124 17.80 12.17 -12.62
N LEU A 125 17.24 13.32 -12.23
CA LEU A 125 15.98 13.81 -12.79
C LEU A 125 16.29 14.53 -14.12
N GLU A 126 15.66 14.05 -15.19
CA GLU A 126 15.69 14.70 -16.48
C GLU A 126 14.78 15.93 -16.49
N PHE A 127 15.33 17.08 -16.90
CA PHE A 127 14.61 18.35 -16.91
C PHE A 127 15.04 19.22 -18.11
N PRO A 128 14.09 19.91 -18.80
CA PRO A 128 12.65 19.96 -18.56
C PRO A 128 11.95 18.64 -18.91
N LEU A 129 10.78 18.39 -18.30
CA LEU A 129 9.95 17.23 -18.65
C LEU A 129 9.43 17.37 -20.08
N ASP A 130 9.33 16.27 -20.80
CA ASP A 130 8.70 16.20 -22.12
C ASP A 130 7.16 16.24 -21.98
N TRP A 131 6.63 17.43 -21.70
CA TRP A 131 5.20 17.63 -21.50
C TRP A 131 4.36 17.23 -22.71
N GLN A 132 4.89 17.47 -23.93
CA GLN A 132 4.16 17.09 -25.15
C GLN A 132 4.07 15.57 -25.29
N GLY A 133 5.17 14.85 -25.12
CA GLY A 133 5.16 13.39 -25.14
C GLY A 133 4.29 12.78 -24.05
N ILE A 134 4.24 13.40 -22.86
CA ILE A 134 3.36 12.98 -21.76
C ILE A 134 1.88 13.09 -22.17
N VAL A 135 1.45 14.24 -22.68
CA VAL A 135 0.03 14.44 -23.07
C VAL A 135 -0.34 13.68 -24.33
N ASP A 136 0.57 13.49 -25.27
CA ASP A 136 0.34 12.65 -26.47
C ASP A 136 0.10 11.18 -26.08
N TYR A 137 0.75 10.72 -25.00
CA TYR A 137 0.55 9.36 -24.48
C TYR A 137 -0.74 9.23 -23.68
N VAL A 138 -1.01 10.15 -22.72
CA VAL A 138 -2.15 10.04 -21.78
C VAL A 138 -3.45 10.54 -22.43
N GLY A 139 -3.39 11.65 -23.13
CA GLY A 139 -4.56 12.33 -23.69
C GLY A 139 -5.35 13.17 -22.67
N PHE A 140 -6.41 13.82 -23.16
CA PHE A 140 -7.37 14.57 -22.33
C PHE A 140 -8.81 14.09 -22.60
N PRO A 141 -9.72 14.19 -21.61
CA PRO A 141 -9.45 14.62 -20.23
C PRO A 141 -8.57 13.62 -19.49
N SER A 142 -7.80 14.12 -18.51
CA SER A 142 -6.98 13.29 -17.64
C SER A 142 -7.09 13.73 -16.18
N PHE A 143 -6.61 12.89 -15.27
CA PHE A 143 -6.64 13.14 -13.83
C PHE A 143 -5.22 13.23 -13.28
N LEU A 144 -4.89 14.39 -12.72
CA LEU A 144 -3.69 14.59 -11.93
C LEU A 144 -4.00 14.22 -10.49
N LYS A 145 -3.30 13.22 -9.94
CA LYS A 145 -3.53 12.71 -8.58
C LYS A 145 -2.22 12.25 -7.92
N PRO A 146 -2.10 12.30 -6.58
CA PRO A 146 -0.93 11.75 -5.89
C PRO A 146 -0.73 10.26 -6.23
N PHE A 147 0.53 9.84 -6.30
CA PHE A 147 0.88 8.43 -6.55
C PHE A 147 0.48 7.53 -5.37
N ASP A 148 0.34 8.11 -4.18
CA ASP A 148 -0.08 7.47 -2.94
C ASP A 148 -1.33 8.17 -2.35
N GLY A 149 -1.90 7.60 -1.29
CA GLY A 149 -3.07 8.16 -0.61
C GLY A 149 -4.40 7.89 -1.32
N GLY A 150 -5.47 8.50 -0.82
CA GLY A 150 -6.85 8.27 -1.27
C GLY A 150 -7.83 9.35 -0.80
N GLY A 151 -9.14 9.08 -0.91
CA GLY A 151 -10.19 9.98 -0.44
C GLY A 151 -10.35 11.25 -1.29
N TRP A 152 -10.02 11.22 -2.57
CA TRP A 152 -10.11 12.35 -3.51
C TRP A 152 -9.26 13.58 -3.13
N LYS A 153 -8.29 13.42 -2.23
CA LYS A 153 -7.41 14.51 -1.83
C LYS A 153 -6.41 14.81 -2.94
N ASN A 154 -6.28 16.09 -3.30
CA ASN A 154 -5.35 16.60 -4.31
C ASN A 154 -5.54 15.93 -5.69
N VAL A 155 -6.78 15.60 -6.05
CA VAL A 155 -7.15 15.07 -7.37
C VAL A 155 -7.76 16.18 -8.20
N SER A 156 -7.17 16.47 -9.37
CA SER A 156 -7.64 17.47 -10.33
C SER A 156 -7.92 16.83 -11.68
N LYS A 157 -9.12 17.06 -12.23
CA LYS A 157 -9.41 16.75 -13.63
C LYS A 157 -8.88 17.88 -14.51
N VAL A 158 -8.12 17.57 -15.55
CA VAL A 158 -7.52 18.52 -16.46
C VAL A 158 -7.91 18.19 -17.89
N ASN A 159 -8.18 19.23 -18.71
CA ASN A 159 -8.68 19.11 -20.06
C ASN A 159 -7.74 19.71 -21.11
N SER A 160 -6.67 20.37 -20.67
CA SER A 160 -5.65 20.95 -21.54
C SER A 160 -4.28 20.95 -20.85
N LEU A 161 -3.24 21.19 -21.63
CA LEU A 161 -1.87 21.31 -21.12
C LEU A 161 -1.72 22.52 -20.18
N GLU A 162 -2.42 23.62 -20.45
CA GLU A 162 -2.42 24.82 -19.61
C GLU A 162 -3.05 24.54 -18.24
N GLU A 163 -4.19 23.81 -18.23
CA GLU A 163 -4.81 23.36 -16.97
C GLU A 163 -3.88 22.41 -16.21
N LEU A 164 -3.23 21.46 -16.91
CA LEU A 164 -2.27 20.55 -16.29
C LEU A 164 -1.13 21.30 -15.62
N TRP A 165 -0.52 22.26 -16.28
CA TRP A 165 0.57 23.04 -15.68
C TRP A 165 0.11 23.83 -14.47
N LYS A 166 -1.06 24.48 -14.56
CA LYS A 166 -1.64 25.24 -13.45
C LYS A 166 -1.87 24.37 -12.22
N GLU A 167 -2.44 23.18 -12.39
CA GLU A 167 -2.70 22.25 -11.29
C GLU A 167 -1.39 21.63 -10.76
N TYR A 168 -0.47 21.26 -11.66
CA TYR A 168 0.83 20.71 -11.28
C TYR A 168 1.67 21.72 -10.48
N ASP A 169 1.62 23.00 -10.82
CA ASP A 169 2.33 24.06 -10.06
C ASP A 169 1.86 24.17 -8.61
N GLN A 170 0.68 23.67 -8.28
CA GLN A 170 0.11 23.70 -6.94
C GLN A 170 0.39 22.41 -6.13
N THR A 171 0.98 21.38 -6.74
CA THR A 171 1.21 20.09 -6.06
C THR A 171 2.33 20.13 -5.02
N GLY A 172 3.20 21.15 -5.06
CA GLY A 172 4.29 21.34 -4.13
C GLY A 172 5.23 20.12 -4.11
N THR A 173 5.38 19.51 -2.96
CA THR A 173 6.29 18.37 -2.74
C THR A 173 5.68 17.01 -3.04
N LEU A 174 4.44 16.95 -3.56
CA LEU A 174 3.79 15.68 -3.88
C LEU A 174 4.32 15.09 -5.19
N CYS A 175 4.65 13.81 -5.18
CA CYS A 175 4.84 13.02 -6.38
C CYS A 175 3.46 12.68 -6.96
N MET A 176 3.26 12.90 -8.27
CA MET A 176 1.94 12.83 -8.89
C MET A 176 1.90 11.75 -9.98
N THR A 177 0.71 11.28 -10.28
CA THR A 177 0.42 10.54 -11.51
C THR A 177 -0.54 11.35 -12.37
N LEU A 178 -0.28 11.39 -13.68
CA LEU A 178 -1.24 11.82 -14.68
C LEU A 178 -1.85 10.59 -15.33
N GLN A 179 -3.16 10.44 -15.22
CA GLN A 179 -3.89 9.27 -15.70
C GLN A 179 -4.98 9.65 -16.69
N GLU A 180 -5.10 8.87 -17.78
CA GLU A 180 -6.17 8.95 -18.77
C GLU A 180 -7.54 8.93 -18.11
N GLY A 181 -8.42 9.83 -18.50
CA GLY A 181 -9.82 9.84 -18.09
C GLY A 181 -10.64 8.93 -18.98
N ILE A 182 -11.13 7.83 -18.44
CA ILE A 182 -12.03 6.93 -19.16
C ILE A 182 -13.44 7.53 -19.19
N ASP A 183 -13.95 7.76 -20.40
CA ASP A 183 -15.35 8.12 -20.62
C ASP A 183 -16.18 6.82 -20.59
N PHE A 184 -16.70 6.50 -19.42
CA PHE A 184 -17.28 5.19 -19.11
C PHE A 184 -18.80 5.14 -19.33
N ASP A 185 -19.26 3.97 -19.77
CA ASP A 185 -20.69 3.62 -19.90
C ASP A 185 -21.25 3.16 -18.55
N GLN A 186 -20.46 2.39 -17.80
CA GLN A 186 -20.79 1.85 -16.50
C GLN A 186 -19.59 2.02 -15.56
N PHE A 187 -19.89 2.14 -14.27
CA PHE A 187 -18.84 2.20 -13.23
C PHE A 187 -19.25 1.32 -12.06
N VAL A 188 -18.31 0.49 -11.61
CA VAL A 188 -18.54 -0.40 -10.46
C VAL A 188 -17.43 -0.24 -9.44
N ARG A 189 -17.80 -0.40 -8.17
CA ARG A 189 -16.86 -0.57 -7.07
C ARG A 189 -17.07 -1.97 -6.50
N CYS A 190 -16.04 -2.78 -6.55
CA CYS A 190 -16.12 -4.19 -6.18
C CYS A 190 -15.47 -4.42 -4.83
N TYR A 191 -16.23 -4.87 -3.84
CA TYR A 191 -15.70 -5.28 -2.55
C TYR A 191 -15.17 -6.71 -2.65
N CYS A 192 -13.93 -6.94 -2.22
CA CYS A 192 -13.30 -8.25 -2.20
C CYS A 192 -12.96 -8.65 -0.77
N VAL A 193 -13.34 -9.86 -0.39
CA VAL A 193 -13.10 -10.42 0.95
C VAL A 193 -12.39 -11.77 0.81
N GLY A 194 -11.25 -11.90 1.48
CA GLY A 194 -10.45 -13.13 1.51
C GLY A 194 -9.86 -13.52 0.16
N GLN A 195 -9.81 -12.60 -0.82
CA GLN A 195 -9.36 -12.84 -2.21
C GLN A 195 -10.28 -13.76 -3.01
N GLU A 196 -11.44 -14.11 -2.47
CA GLU A 196 -12.38 -15.10 -3.04
C GLU A 196 -13.77 -14.52 -3.25
N GLU A 197 -14.38 -13.96 -2.20
CA GLU A 197 -15.73 -13.41 -2.25
C GLU A 197 -15.70 -12.01 -2.85
N VAL A 198 -16.50 -11.78 -3.90
CA VAL A 198 -16.55 -10.49 -4.60
C VAL A 198 -18.00 -10.03 -4.73
N MET A 199 -18.29 -8.87 -4.15
CA MET A 199 -19.53 -8.13 -4.34
C MET A 199 -19.31 -7.02 -5.35
N ILE A 200 -20.00 -7.08 -6.48
CA ILE A 200 -20.03 -5.99 -7.47
C ILE A 200 -21.11 -5.01 -7.05
N MET A 201 -20.73 -3.75 -6.84
CA MET A 201 -21.63 -2.67 -6.47
C MET A 201 -21.66 -1.65 -7.61
N ALA A 202 -22.83 -1.41 -8.20
CA ALA A 202 -22.99 -0.30 -9.12
C ALA A 202 -22.71 1.01 -8.38
N TYR A 203 -21.86 1.86 -8.96
CA TYR A 203 -21.33 3.04 -8.29
C TYR A 203 -21.31 4.24 -9.22
N ASP A 204 -21.75 5.39 -8.75
CA ASP A 204 -21.64 6.65 -9.50
C ASP A 204 -20.62 7.59 -8.83
N PRO A 205 -19.38 7.67 -9.36
CA PRO A 205 -18.34 8.52 -8.80
C PRO A 205 -18.61 10.03 -8.94
N ARG A 206 -19.63 10.42 -9.70
CA ARG A 206 -20.03 11.83 -9.91
C ARG A 206 -20.89 12.35 -8.77
N LYS A 207 -21.45 11.46 -7.95
CA LYS A 207 -22.22 11.84 -6.76
C LYS A 207 -21.29 12.28 -5.64
N ALA A 208 -21.80 13.10 -4.72
CA ALA A 208 -21.02 13.60 -3.61
C ALA A 208 -20.46 12.45 -2.74
N TYR A 209 -19.18 12.53 -2.40
CA TYR A 209 -18.50 11.53 -1.59
C TYR A 209 -19.18 11.37 -0.22
N LEU A 210 -19.43 10.13 0.19
CA LEU A 210 -20.14 9.76 1.40
C LEU A 210 -21.60 10.26 1.52
N SER A 211 -22.23 10.65 0.40
CA SER A 211 -23.65 11.05 0.40
C SER A 211 -24.63 9.89 0.63
N GLY A 212 -24.15 8.64 0.51
CA GLY A 212 -25.01 7.45 0.47
C GLY A 212 -25.72 7.23 -0.87
N GLU A 213 -25.59 8.19 -1.81
CA GLU A 213 -26.22 8.13 -3.14
C GLU A 213 -25.31 7.51 -4.20
N GLN A 214 -24.04 7.27 -3.86
CA GLN A 214 -23.07 6.73 -4.79
C GLN A 214 -23.30 5.27 -5.13
N TYR A 215 -23.86 4.49 -4.20
CA TYR A 215 -24.10 3.06 -4.36
C TYR A 215 -25.54 2.82 -4.83
N ILE A 216 -25.66 2.06 -5.91
CA ILE A 216 -26.94 1.72 -6.51
C ILE A 216 -27.13 0.20 -6.40
N HIS A 217 -28.17 -0.23 -5.70
CA HIS A 217 -28.50 -1.65 -5.64
C HIS A 217 -29.23 -2.07 -6.92
N ASN A 218 -28.46 -2.60 -7.86
CA ASN A 218 -28.96 -3.16 -9.13
C ASN A 218 -28.19 -4.46 -9.44
N PRO A 219 -28.77 -5.65 -9.18
CA PRO A 219 -28.12 -6.92 -9.41
C PRO A 219 -27.86 -7.22 -10.90
N ASP A 220 -28.63 -6.61 -11.81
CA ASP A 220 -28.53 -6.79 -13.28
C ASP A 220 -27.75 -5.64 -13.93
N TYR A 221 -26.93 -4.92 -13.17
CA TYR A 221 -26.20 -3.75 -13.69
C TYR A 221 -25.17 -4.12 -14.76
N LEU A 222 -24.51 -5.27 -14.63
CA LEU A 222 -23.59 -5.81 -15.63
C LEU A 222 -24.18 -7.07 -16.27
N SER A 223 -23.82 -7.34 -17.55
CA SER A 223 -24.11 -8.65 -18.12
C SER A 223 -23.36 -9.76 -17.36
N PRO A 224 -23.85 -11.01 -17.38
CA PRO A 224 -23.19 -12.12 -16.70
C PRO A 224 -21.72 -12.27 -17.08
N GLU A 225 -21.39 -12.19 -18.37
CA GLU A 225 -20.03 -12.33 -18.90
C GLU A 225 -19.10 -11.24 -18.41
N LEU A 226 -19.61 -9.98 -18.38
CA LEU A 226 -18.84 -8.84 -17.89
C LEU A 226 -18.66 -8.91 -16.37
N ALA A 227 -19.69 -9.34 -15.64
CA ALA A 227 -19.62 -9.53 -14.20
C ALA A 227 -18.58 -10.62 -13.83
N ASP A 228 -18.51 -11.72 -14.59
CA ASP A 228 -17.53 -12.79 -14.36
C ASP A 228 -16.12 -12.32 -14.67
N ARG A 229 -15.93 -11.52 -15.73
CA ARG A 229 -14.64 -10.89 -16.02
C ARG A 229 -14.21 -9.95 -14.88
N VAL A 230 -15.08 -9.07 -14.44
CA VAL A 230 -14.82 -8.16 -13.32
C VAL A 230 -14.45 -8.93 -12.05
N ARG A 231 -15.20 -9.98 -11.69
CA ARG A 231 -14.86 -10.82 -10.53
C ARG A 231 -13.49 -11.48 -10.65
N LYS A 232 -13.13 -11.96 -11.84
CA LYS A 232 -11.81 -12.53 -12.11
C LYS A 232 -10.72 -11.48 -11.93
N ASP A 233 -10.88 -10.30 -12.51
CA ASP A 233 -9.91 -9.22 -12.46
C ASP A 233 -9.70 -8.74 -11.01
N VAL A 234 -10.79 -8.60 -10.23
CA VAL A 234 -10.74 -8.28 -8.79
C VAL A 234 -9.91 -9.31 -8.01
N ARG A 235 -10.23 -10.61 -8.17
CA ARG A 235 -9.49 -11.68 -7.47
C ARG A 235 -8.01 -11.67 -7.85
N THR A 236 -7.71 -11.49 -9.13
CA THR A 236 -6.34 -11.42 -9.64
C THR A 236 -5.56 -10.29 -8.99
N LEU A 237 -6.13 -9.08 -8.94
CA LEU A 237 -5.48 -7.93 -8.32
C LEU A 237 -5.31 -8.11 -6.80
N CYS A 238 -6.36 -8.54 -6.10
CA CYS A 238 -6.30 -8.71 -4.64
C CYS A 238 -5.30 -9.82 -4.24
N SER A 239 -5.25 -10.93 -4.99
CA SER A 239 -4.28 -12.00 -4.75
C SER A 239 -2.85 -11.57 -5.03
N ALA A 240 -2.60 -10.88 -6.15
CA ALA A 240 -1.27 -10.43 -6.54
C ALA A 240 -0.70 -9.37 -5.57
N LEU A 241 -1.56 -8.49 -5.02
CA LEU A 241 -1.19 -7.43 -4.09
C LEU A 241 -1.28 -7.87 -2.62
N GLY A 242 -1.84 -9.06 -2.33
CA GLY A 242 -1.96 -9.60 -0.97
C GLY A 242 -3.05 -8.96 -0.12
N TYR A 243 -4.11 -8.39 -0.72
CA TYR A 243 -5.23 -7.83 0.01
C TYR A 243 -6.25 -8.92 0.40
N ASP A 244 -6.45 -9.15 1.68
CA ASP A 244 -7.56 -9.94 2.19
C ASP A 244 -8.87 -9.14 2.25
N LEU A 245 -8.80 -7.82 2.24
CA LEU A 245 -9.94 -6.91 2.26
C LEU A 245 -9.62 -5.69 1.40
N ASN A 246 -10.36 -5.47 0.31
CA ASN A 246 -10.10 -4.41 -0.63
C ASN A 246 -11.36 -3.97 -1.37
N THR A 247 -11.33 -2.78 -1.96
CA THR A 247 -12.25 -2.40 -3.04
C THR A 247 -11.46 -2.09 -4.30
N VAL A 248 -12.00 -2.55 -5.43
CA VAL A 248 -11.46 -2.29 -6.77
C VAL A 248 -12.52 -1.52 -7.57
N GLU A 249 -12.13 -0.37 -8.11
CA GLU A 249 -12.98 0.46 -8.93
C GLU A 249 -12.69 0.24 -10.41
N PHE A 250 -13.75 0.01 -11.20
CA PHE A 250 -13.65 -0.12 -12.64
C PHE A 250 -14.52 0.90 -13.35
N ALA A 251 -13.90 1.65 -14.26
CA ALA A 251 -14.59 2.36 -15.33
C ALA A 251 -14.73 1.41 -16.51
N ILE A 252 -15.95 1.15 -16.94
CA ILE A 252 -16.24 0.21 -18.03
C ILE A 252 -16.58 1.01 -19.27
N LYS A 253 -15.82 0.78 -20.34
CA LYS A 253 -16.02 1.39 -21.65
C LYS A 253 -15.95 0.34 -22.73
N ASP A 254 -16.95 0.32 -23.63
CA ASP A 254 -17.01 -0.64 -24.74
C ASP A 254 -16.83 -2.12 -24.27
N GLY A 255 -17.39 -2.47 -23.09
CA GLY A 255 -17.29 -3.79 -22.48
C GLY A 255 -15.91 -4.12 -21.89
N VAL A 256 -14.98 -3.17 -21.82
CA VAL A 256 -13.66 -3.35 -21.19
C VAL A 256 -13.64 -2.70 -19.80
N PRO A 257 -13.43 -3.48 -18.71
CA PRO A 257 -13.29 -2.94 -17.37
C PRO A 257 -11.85 -2.43 -17.15
N TYR A 258 -11.68 -1.12 -17.03
CA TYR A 258 -10.40 -0.49 -16.68
C TYR A 258 -10.32 -0.28 -15.18
N ALA A 259 -9.37 -0.91 -14.51
CA ALA A 259 -9.14 -0.72 -13.07
C ALA A 259 -8.57 0.69 -12.80
N ILE A 260 -9.36 1.51 -12.09
CA ILE A 260 -9.04 2.93 -11.83
C ILE A 260 -8.39 3.15 -10.48
N ASP A 261 -8.90 2.51 -9.42
CA ASP A 261 -8.34 2.53 -8.07
C ASP A 261 -8.57 1.16 -7.40
N PHE A 262 -7.50 0.57 -6.91
CA PHE A 262 -7.53 -0.78 -6.36
C PHE A 262 -6.53 -1.02 -5.22
N MET A 263 -6.11 0.06 -4.55
CA MET A 263 -5.36 0.02 -3.30
C MET A 263 -6.18 0.67 -2.18
N ASN A 264 -7.00 -0.13 -1.51
CA ASN A 264 -7.82 0.36 -0.40
C ASN A 264 -7.75 -0.61 0.79
N PRO A 265 -6.76 -0.44 1.69
CA PRO A 265 -6.57 -1.35 2.83
C PRO A 265 -7.70 -1.29 3.86
N ALA A 266 -8.51 -0.23 3.85
CA ALA A 266 -9.64 -0.05 4.75
C ALA A 266 -10.88 0.46 3.99
N PRO A 267 -11.44 -0.36 3.07
CA PRO A 267 -12.56 0.07 2.25
C PRO A 267 -13.81 0.36 3.08
N ASP A 268 -14.53 1.43 2.70
CA ASP A 268 -15.74 1.88 3.39
C ASP A 268 -16.81 0.79 3.47
N ALA A 269 -17.36 0.60 4.66
CA ALA A 269 -18.42 -0.36 4.97
C ALA A 269 -19.46 0.21 5.93
N GLU A 270 -19.48 1.54 6.14
CA GLU A 270 -20.43 2.20 7.02
C GLU A 270 -21.86 2.13 6.47
N LEU A 271 -22.81 1.80 7.34
CA LEU A 271 -24.22 1.63 6.98
C LEU A 271 -24.79 2.85 6.24
N ALA A 272 -24.46 4.05 6.70
CA ALA A 272 -24.94 5.30 6.10
C ALA A 272 -24.35 5.56 4.72
N SER A 273 -23.20 4.98 4.39
CA SER A 273 -22.51 5.17 3.12
C SER A 273 -22.91 4.11 2.09
N VAL A 274 -22.77 2.82 2.45
CA VAL A 274 -22.97 1.73 1.48
C VAL A 274 -24.40 1.21 1.45
N GLY A 275 -25.24 1.58 2.40
CA GLY A 275 -26.60 1.08 2.56
C GLY A 275 -26.68 -0.31 3.21
N GLU A 276 -27.87 -0.67 3.67
CA GLU A 276 -28.11 -1.86 4.50
C GLU A 276 -27.72 -3.15 3.81
N PHE A 277 -28.06 -3.30 2.53
CA PHE A 277 -27.77 -4.52 1.76
C PHE A 277 -26.27 -4.82 1.71
N TYR A 278 -25.47 -3.85 1.28
CA TYR A 278 -24.01 -4.01 1.16
C TYR A 278 -23.34 -4.10 2.53
N HIS A 279 -23.77 -3.28 3.49
CA HIS A 279 -23.28 -3.34 4.87
C HIS A 279 -23.44 -4.74 5.48
N ASN A 280 -24.60 -5.34 5.34
CA ASN A 280 -24.89 -6.67 5.88
C ASN A 280 -24.07 -7.76 5.17
N TRP A 281 -23.94 -7.67 3.84
CA TRP A 281 -23.12 -8.60 3.09
C TRP A 281 -21.64 -8.50 3.51
N ILE A 282 -21.06 -7.29 3.54
CA ILE A 282 -19.67 -7.06 3.92
C ILE A 282 -19.41 -7.57 5.34
N THR A 283 -20.27 -7.22 6.29
CA THR A 283 -20.13 -7.65 7.69
C THR A 283 -20.15 -9.17 7.81
N SER A 284 -21.06 -9.84 7.08
CA SER A 284 -21.16 -11.29 7.07
C SER A 284 -19.94 -11.95 6.44
N ALA A 285 -19.50 -11.46 5.27
CA ALA A 285 -18.33 -11.99 4.56
C ALA A 285 -17.04 -11.83 5.37
N VAL A 286 -16.84 -10.66 6.02
CA VAL A 286 -15.67 -10.43 6.88
C VAL A 286 -15.75 -11.29 8.15
N THR A 287 -16.92 -11.48 8.73
CA THR A 287 -17.11 -12.44 9.84
C THR A 287 -16.72 -13.86 9.41
N ASN A 288 -17.17 -14.31 8.25
CA ASN A 288 -16.78 -15.62 7.69
C ASN A 288 -15.28 -15.74 7.51
N LEU A 289 -14.65 -14.69 6.96
CA LEU A 289 -13.18 -14.65 6.78
C LEU A 289 -12.44 -14.79 8.11
N VAL A 290 -12.89 -14.12 9.18
CA VAL A 290 -12.28 -14.24 10.52
C VAL A 290 -12.28 -15.69 10.98
N PHE A 291 -13.44 -16.38 10.96
CA PHE A 291 -13.51 -17.77 11.38
C PHE A 291 -12.73 -18.71 10.47
N LYS A 292 -12.75 -18.46 9.15
CA LYS A 292 -11.93 -19.19 8.19
C LYS A 292 -10.45 -19.07 8.54
N ARG A 293 -9.93 -17.85 8.76
CA ARG A 293 -8.53 -17.60 9.09
C ARG A 293 -8.09 -18.17 10.46
N LEU A 294 -8.99 -18.20 11.44
CA LEU A 294 -8.70 -18.76 12.76
C LEU A 294 -8.78 -20.29 12.79
N GLY A 295 -9.50 -20.94 11.86
CA GLY A 295 -9.73 -22.38 11.81
C GLY A 295 -8.83 -23.14 10.83
N GLU A 296 -8.18 -22.45 9.89
CA GLU A 296 -7.31 -23.07 8.90
C GLU A 296 -5.88 -23.25 9.44
N GLU A 297 -5.30 -24.44 9.21
CA GLU A 297 -3.84 -24.62 9.17
C GLU A 297 -3.31 -23.94 7.91
N ARG A 298 -3.26 -22.64 7.91
CA ARG A 298 -2.69 -21.87 6.79
C ARG A 298 -1.18 -21.90 6.92
N GLU A 299 -0.48 -22.15 5.81
CA GLU A 299 0.92 -21.75 5.73
C GLU A 299 1.03 -20.26 6.09
N ALA A 300 1.73 -19.95 7.15
CA ALA A 300 2.00 -18.56 7.54
C ALA A 300 2.63 -17.81 6.34
N PRO A 301 2.34 -16.54 6.14
CA PRO A 301 3.02 -15.76 5.10
C PRO A 301 4.53 -15.91 5.27
N ARG A 302 5.22 -16.33 4.21
CA ARG A 302 6.69 -16.47 4.27
C ARG A 302 7.33 -15.11 4.13
N TYR A 303 7.95 -14.67 5.20
CA TYR A 303 8.77 -13.46 5.22
C TYR A 303 10.24 -13.83 4.97
N ARG A 304 11.03 -12.87 4.49
CA ARG A 304 12.47 -13.09 4.21
C ARG A 304 13.26 -13.54 5.42
N TRP A 305 12.85 -13.12 6.61
CA TRP A 305 13.51 -13.50 7.88
C TRP A 305 13.12 -14.87 8.42
N ASP A 306 12.03 -15.49 7.95
CA ASP A 306 11.56 -16.78 8.45
C ASP A 306 12.63 -17.87 8.27
N ALA A 307 13.35 -17.85 7.14
CA ALA A 307 14.44 -18.76 6.87
C ALA A 307 15.63 -18.59 7.85
N LEU A 308 15.77 -17.42 8.47
CA LEU A 308 16.82 -17.11 9.43
C LEU A 308 16.39 -17.37 10.87
N LEU A 309 15.10 -17.18 11.18
CA LEU A 309 14.53 -17.43 12.51
C LEU A 309 14.28 -18.93 12.75
N ASN A 310 13.89 -19.65 11.69
CA ASN A 310 13.65 -21.09 11.72
C ASN A 310 14.49 -21.76 10.62
N PRO A 311 15.84 -21.80 10.75
CA PRO A 311 16.66 -22.47 9.78
C PRO A 311 16.24 -23.94 9.73
N GLU A 312 15.76 -24.41 8.58
CA GLU A 312 15.60 -25.85 8.36
C GLU A 312 16.93 -26.52 8.72
N PRO A 313 16.91 -27.65 9.44
CA PRO A 313 18.15 -28.38 9.72
C PRO A 313 18.85 -28.61 8.39
N THR A 314 20.04 -28.06 8.27
CA THR A 314 20.86 -28.10 7.06
C THR A 314 20.83 -29.53 6.54
N ARG A 315 20.16 -29.79 5.43
CA ARG A 315 20.38 -31.03 4.68
C ARG A 315 21.84 -30.99 4.31
N THR A 316 22.65 -31.67 5.09
CA THR A 316 24.02 -32.01 4.71
C THR A 316 23.88 -32.78 3.40
N PHE A 317 24.04 -32.08 2.29
CA PHE A 317 24.28 -32.76 1.02
C PHE A 317 25.55 -33.57 1.26
N ALA A 318 25.40 -34.87 1.32
CA ALA A 318 26.51 -35.81 1.25
C ALA A 318 27.11 -35.70 -0.16
N VAL A 319 27.87 -34.62 -0.39
CA VAL A 319 28.80 -34.49 -1.49
C VAL A 319 30.14 -35.01 -0.98
N ALA A 320 30.18 -36.29 -0.67
CA ALA A 320 31.42 -36.96 -0.39
C ALA A 320 31.25 -38.45 -0.65
N SER A 321 31.37 -38.83 -1.88
CA SER A 321 31.83 -40.20 -2.27
C SER A 321 32.02 -40.39 -3.77
N GLN A 322 32.04 -39.36 -4.60
CA GLN A 322 32.32 -39.56 -6.03
C GLN A 322 33.67 -38.95 -6.50
N VAL A 323 34.41 -38.24 -5.65
CA VAL A 323 35.73 -37.71 -6.03
C VAL A 323 36.86 -38.66 -5.66
N GLU A 324 36.67 -39.66 -4.79
CA GLU A 324 37.73 -40.62 -4.40
C GLU A 324 37.88 -41.85 -5.30
N GLN A 325 37.05 -42.04 -6.32
CA GLN A 325 37.18 -43.17 -7.23
C GLN A 325 37.77 -42.84 -8.62
N GLN A 326 38.10 -41.56 -8.90
CA GLN A 326 38.74 -41.19 -10.18
C GLN A 326 40.23 -40.84 -10.11
N SER A 327 40.87 -40.96 -8.96
CA SER A 327 42.31 -40.61 -8.79
C SER A 327 43.26 -41.81 -8.75
N ARG A 328 42.84 -42.98 -9.27
CA ARG A 328 43.71 -44.18 -9.34
C ARG A 328 43.87 -44.69 -10.76
N THR A 329 44.25 -43.85 -11.71
CA THR A 329 44.89 -44.31 -12.96
C THR A 329 45.43 -43.10 -13.71
N VAL A 330 46.59 -42.56 -13.29
CA VAL A 330 47.48 -41.83 -14.19
C VAL A 330 48.90 -42.17 -13.80
N VAL A 331 49.59 -42.88 -14.69
CA VAL A 331 51.01 -43.19 -14.66
C VAL A 331 51.82 -41.92 -15.00
N PRO A 332 52.92 -41.59 -14.34
CA PRO A 332 53.68 -40.39 -14.65
C PRO A 332 54.66 -40.60 -15.79
N GLY A 333 54.62 -39.69 -16.80
CA GLY A 333 55.64 -39.54 -17.82
C GLY A 333 56.51 -38.30 -17.49
N PRO A 334 57.76 -38.23 -18.04
CA PRO A 334 58.84 -37.44 -17.47
C PRO A 334 58.81 -35.95 -17.76
N VAL A 335 59.42 -35.21 -16.83
CA VAL A 335 59.60 -33.78 -16.71
C VAL A 335 60.55 -33.23 -17.75
N GLU A 336 60.18 -32.14 -18.45
CA GLU A 336 61.14 -31.21 -19.07
C GLU A 336 61.05 -29.84 -18.42
N ASN A 337 62.21 -29.37 -17.95
CA ASN A 337 62.45 -28.06 -17.37
C ASN A 337 62.45 -26.97 -18.46
N SER A 338 61.75 -25.86 -18.22
CA SER A 338 62.12 -24.58 -18.83
C SER A 338 61.91 -23.44 -17.83
N MET A 339 63.02 -22.87 -17.40
CA MET A 339 63.07 -21.63 -16.60
C MET A 339 62.80 -20.42 -17.50
N ALA A 340 62.02 -19.47 -17.01
CA ALA A 340 62.26 -18.05 -17.28
C ALA A 340 61.61 -17.17 -16.23
N ALA A 341 62.42 -16.30 -15.68
CA ALA A 341 62.12 -15.33 -14.63
C ALA A 341 61.43 -14.07 -15.16
N ALA A 342 60.60 -13.44 -14.33
CA ALA A 342 60.45 -11.97 -14.28
C ALA A 342 59.69 -11.60 -12.97
N ALA A 343 60.42 -11.12 -12.03
CA ALA A 343 60.51 -9.74 -11.52
C ALA A 343 59.25 -9.21 -10.79
N SER A 344 59.42 -9.18 -9.49
CA SER A 344 58.62 -8.45 -8.49
C SER A 344 58.83 -6.94 -8.53
N ALA A 345 57.76 -6.16 -8.27
CA ALA A 345 57.88 -4.78 -7.78
C ALA A 345 56.78 -4.53 -6.72
N PRO A 346 57.13 -3.86 -5.62
CA PRO A 346 56.22 -3.62 -4.51
C PRO A 346 55.47 -2.28 -4.67
N ILE A 347 54.22 -2.25 -4.25
CA ILE A 347 53.44 -1.01 -4.13
C ILE A 347 53.49 -0.55 -2.67
N SER A 348 54.07 0.64 -2.49
CA SER A 348 54.18 1.37 -1.25
C SER A 348 52.85 2.02 -0.85
N SER A 349 52.52 1.91 0.44
CA SER A 349 51.48 2.63 1.16
C SER A 349 51.93 4.07 1.45
N GLU A 350 51.18 5.06 1.05
CA GLU A 350 51.22 6.39 1.65
C GLU A 350 49.88 6.75 2.27
N VAL A 351 49.90 6.87 3.58
CA VAL A 351 48.84 7.45 4.42
C VAL A 351 49.14 8.94 4.51
N SER A 352 48.25 9.78 4.02
CA SER A 352 48.26 11.22 4.31
C SER A 352 47.08 11.59 5.20
N SER A 353 47.40 11.85 6.44
CA SER A 353 46.52 12.51 7.42
C SER A 353 46.49 14.02 7.14
N VAL A 354 45.31 14.58 6.96
CA VAL A 354 45.09 16.02 7.04
C VAL A 354 44.08 16.30 8.11
N ASN A 355 44.55 16.78 9.25
CA ASN A 355 43.80 17.50 10.26
C ASN A 355 43.46 18.90 9.74
N SER A 356 42.20 19.30 9.84
CA SER A 356 41.84 20.72 9.90
C SER A 356 40.67 20.88 10.87
N GLU A 357 41.00 21.36 12.05
CA GLU A 357 40.09 22.00 12.99
C GLU A 357 39.51 23.25 12.37
N SER A 358 38.18 23.41 12.40
CA SER A 358 37.53 24.72 12.31
C SER A 358 36.40 24.78 13.32
N SER A 359 36.66 25.55 14.35
CA SER A 359 35.71 26.03 15.36
C SER A 359 34.59 26.84 14.72
N VAL A 360 33.33 26.45 14.96
CA VAL A 360 32.16 27.27 14.68
C VAL A 360 31.45 27.58 15.98
N GLU A 361 31.45 28.89 16.29
CA GLU A 361 30.77 29.54 17.39
C GLU A 361 29.25 29.32 17.34
N ALA A 362 28.67 28.91 18.46
CA ALA A 362 27.23 28.75 18.63
C ALA A 362 26.59 30.11 18.99
N THR A 363 25.80 30.69 18.09
CA THR A 363 24.92 31.80 18.38
C THR A 363 23.56 31.30 18.89
N LYS A 364 23.20 31.72 20.11
CA LYS A 364 21.92 31.48 20.77
C LYS A 364 20.76 32.22 20.07
N PRO A 365 19.57 31.64 19.92
CA PRO A 365 18.40 32.36 19.45
C PRO A 365 17.75 33.16 20.58
N SER A 366 17.46 34.41 20.26
CA SER A 366 16.77 35.40 21.07
C SER A 366 15.29 35.06 21.29
N ALA A 367 14.86 35.15 22.55
CA ALA A 367 13.47 34.95 22.96
C ALA A 367 12.55 36.09 22.51
N ARG A 368 11.49 35.80 21.75
CA ARG A 368 10.40 36.73 21.44
C ARG A 368 9.36 36.74 22.57
N LYS A 369 9.09 37.90 23.12
CA LYS A 369 8.03 38.19 24.11
C LYS A 369 6.63 38.07 23.52
N PRO A 370 5.61 37.63 24.30
CA PRO A 370 4.23 37.52 23.82
C PRO A 370 3.53 38.88 23.73
N ARG A 371 2.76 39.07 22.63
CA ARG A 371 1.88 40.22 22.44
C ARG A 371 0.60 40.06 23.26
N LYS A 372 0.23 41.07 24.01
CA LYS A 372 -1.02 41.22 24.77
C LYS A 372 -2.23 41.37 23.83
N ASN A 373 -3.26 40.56 24.05
CA ASN A 373 -4.59 40.71 23.45
C ASN A 373 -5.31 41.94 24.03
N GLY A 374 -5.68 42.85 23.14
CA GLY A 374 -6.61 43.92 23.44
C GLY A 374 -8.07 43.43 23.29
N LYS A 375 -8.85 43.63 24.33
CA LYS A 375 -10.31 43.48 24.34
C LYS A 375 -10.92 44.62 23.53
N THR A 376 -11.88 44.32 22.62
CA THR A 376 -12.90 45.28 22.21
C THR A 376 -14.28 44.64 22.28
N SER A 377 -15.12 45.37 22.96
CA SER A 377 -16.50 45.14 23.34
C SER A 377 -17.46 45.18 22.16
N SER A 378 -18.49 44.35 22.27
CA SER A 378 -19.74 44.41 21.46
C SER A 378 -20.55 45.68 21.77
N PRO A 379 -21.42 46.09 20.85
CA PRO A 379 -22.74 46.57 21.27
C PRO A 379 -23.90 45.73 20.69
N ARG A 380 -24.85 45.49 21.60
CA ARG A 380 -26.22 45.05 21.31
C ARG A 380 -26.95 46.10 20.47
N SER A 381 -27.76 45.68 19.51
CA SER A 381 -28.97 46.43 19.16
C SER A 381 -30.14 45.47 18.97
N LYS A 382 -31.25 45.89 19.55
CA LYS A 382 -32.58 45.28 19.63
C LYS A 382 -33.41 45.67 18.39
N THR A 383 -34.48 44.90 18.22
CA THR A 383 -35.78 45.18 17.58
C THR A 383 -35.80 45.16 16.05
N THR A 384 -36.65 44.47 15.41
CA THR A 384 -38.10 44.10 15.59
C THR A 384 -38.34 42.73 14.95
#